data_d87bf6b1d8cce2a0f17824be94e10dc9
#
_entry.id   d87bf6b1d8cce2a0f17824be94e10dc9
#
_cell.length_a   1.000
_cell.length_b   1.000
_cell.length_c   1.000
_cell.angle_alpha   90.00
_cell.angle_beta   90.00
_cell.angle_gamma   90.00
#
_symmetry.space_group_name_H-M   'P 1'
#
loop_
_entity.id
_entity.type
_entity.pdbx_description
1 polymer ?
#
loop_
_entity_poly.entity_id
_entity_poly.type
_entity_poly.pdbx_seq_one_letter_code
_entity_poly.pdbx_strand_id
1 'polypeptide(L)'
;PLLRAISSELVFEMRAKKLSGIYVIFCSRDLDDCADGTRFPGIYVRDLDPDGPYSDRNADLSLEFAPATLVQSTGLYTASAWQPAFEYQREASDFLYLPYQTARNAKTLLSADDYGHWTRFPFCLPDDPRSVFSYSQPLILPDGTVYGVVGIGLLSDPYLRGKLPTNELQNEG
;
A
#
# COMPACT_ATOMS: atom_id res chain seq x y z
N PRO A 1 12.70 -5.90 13.92
CA PRO A 1 13.80 -4.96 13.56
C PRO A 1 13.59 -4.34 12.18
N LEU A 2 13.30 -5.13 11.13
CA LEU A 2 13.21 -4.65 9.74
C LEU A 2 12.11 -3.60 9.55
N LEU A 3 10.88 -3.85 9.97
CA LEU A 3 9.77 -2.89 9.84
C LEU A 3 10.09 -1.54 10.52
N ARG A 4 10.78 -1.58 11.66
CA ARG A 4 11.21 -0.35 12.35
C ARG A 4 12.28 0.40 11.55
N ALA A 5 13.20 -0.30 10.93
CA ALA A 5 14.26 0.32 10.12
C ALA A 5 13.69 1.04 8.89
N ILE A 6 12.68 0.45 8.25
CA ILE A 6 12.09 1.00 7.01
C ILE A 6 10.98 2.02 7.28
N SER A 7 10.39 2.08 8.48
CA SER A 7 9.21 2.93 8.73
C SER A 7 9.46 4.41 8.47
N SER A 8 10.63 4.92 8.85
CA SER A 8 11.00 6.33 8.62
C SER A 8 11.17 6.63 7.13
N GLU A 9 11.76 5.70 6.38
CA GLU A 9 11.93 5.83 4.93
C GLU A 9 10.58 5.81 4.21
N LEU A 10 9.66 4.92 4.63
CA LEU A 10 8.32 4.86 4.06
C LEU A 10 7.58 6.19 4.26
N VAL A 11 7.63 6.76 5.46
CA VAL A 11 7.01 8.07 5.74
C VAL A 11 7.67 9.18 4.92
N PHE A 12 8.99 9.18 4.81
CA PHE A 12 9.73 10.16 4.00
C PHE A 12 9.32 10.08 2.52
N GLU A 13 9.35 8.89 1.92
CA GLU A 13 8.98 8.66 0.52
C GLU A 13 7.51 9.03 0.26
N MET A 14 6.61 8.66 1.15
CA MET A 14 5.19 8.98 1.04
C MET A 14 4.97 10.50 0.95
N ARG A 15 5.61 11.27 1.85
CA ARG A 15 5.51 12.73 1.86
C ARG A 15 6.20 13.39 0.69
N ALA A 16 7.41 12.93 0.34
CA ALA A 16 8.16 13.49 -0.79
C ALA A 16 7.42 13.35 -2.13
N LYS A 17 6.63 12.29 -2.26
CA LYS A 17 5.87 11.98 -3.48
C LYS A 17 4.37 12.33 -3.39
N LYS A 18 3.93 12.90 -2.27
CA LYS A 18 2.51 13.24 -2.01
C LYS A 18 1.58 12.04 -2.22
N LEU A 19 1.97 10.88 -1.70
CA LEU A 19 1.17 9.67 -1.75
C LEU A 19 0.12 9.70 -0.63
N SER A 20 -1.06 9.19 -0.90
CA SER A 20 -2.10 9.02 0.13
C SER A 20 -1.87 7.79 1.01
N GLY A 21 -0.94 6.93 0.65
CA GLY A 21 -0.55 5.80 1.48
C GLY A 21 0.66 5.05 0.94
N ILE A 22 1.33 4.33 1.82
CA ILE A 22 2.43 3.43 1.49
C ILE A 22 2.40 2.23 2.42
N TYR A 23 2.62 1.03 1.89
CA TYR A 23 2.61 -0.18 2.68
C TYR A 23 3.71 -1.17 2.27
N VAL A 24 4.07 -2.01 3.22
CA VAL A 24 4.90 -3.20 3.01
C VAL A 24 4.27 -4.36 3.76
N ILE A 25 4.14 -5.50 3.08
CA ILE A 25 3.62 -6.74 3.66
C ILE A 25 4.64 -7.84 3.39
N PHE A 26 5.06 -8.54 4.45
CA PHE A 26 6.00 -9.66 4.32
C PHE A 26 5.26 -10.99 4.31
N CYS A 27 5.45 -11.76 3.24
CA CYS A 27 4.87 -13.07 3.07
C CYS A 27 5.81 -14.11 3.67
N SER A 28 5.44 -14.67 4.81
CA SER A 28 6.20 -15.74 5.47
C SER A 28 5.82 -17.15 4.97
N ARG A 29 4.83 -17.23 4.08
CA ARG A 29 4.29 -18.47 3.51
C ARG A 29 3.88 -18.23 2.07
N ASP A 30 3.72 -19.32 1.34
CA ASP A 30 3.11 -19.31 0.02
C ASP A 30 1.66 -18.82 0.10
N LEU A 31 1.33 -17.81 -0.70
CA LEU A 31 -0.02 -17.26 -0.70
C LEU A 31 -1.07 -18.23 -1.27
N ASP A 32 -0.66 -19.19 -2.11
CA ASP A 32 -1.57 -20.22 -2.62
C ASP A 32 -2.03 -21.21 -1.55
N ASP A 33 -1.18 -21.39 -0.53
CA ASP A 33 -1.46 -22.27 0.60
C ASP A 33 -2.12 -21.55 1.78
N CYS A 34 -2.40 -20.24 1.63
CA CYS A 34 -2.98 -19.43 2.70
C CYS A 34 -4.51 -19.41 2.61
N ALA A 35 -5.15 -19.68 3.75
CA ALA A 35 -6.58 -19.45 3.92
C ALA A 35 -6.86 -17.97 4.24
N ASP A 36 -8.11 -17.55 4.00
CA ASP A 36 -8.62 -16.27 4.45
C ASP A 36 -8.45 -16.13 5.97
N GLY A 37 -8.12 -14.92 6.41
CA GLY A 37 -7.77 -14.64 7.81
C GLY A 37 -6.31 -14.92 8.17
N THR A 38 -5.48 -15.43 7.25
CA THR A 38 -4.04 -15.55 7.48
C THR A 38 -3.43 -14.17 7.71
N ARG A 39 -2.61 -14.03 8.78
CA ARG A 39 -2.01 -12.76 9.15
C ARG A 39 -0.55 -12.68 8.76
N PHE A 40 -0.18 -11.59 8.10
CA PHE A 40 1.16 -11.27 7.65
C PHE A 40 1.71 -10.04 8.36
N PRO A 41 2.98 -10.07 8.79
CA PRO A 41 3.62 -8.87 9.33
C PRO A 41 3.76 -7.81 8.24
N GLY A 42 3.47 -6.57 8.59
CA GLY A 42 3.54 -5.46 7.65
C GLY A 42 3.37 -4.12 8.34
N ILE A 43 3.39 -3.09 7.55
CA ILE A 43 3.06 -1.72 7.92
C ILE A 43 2.30 -1.07 6.78
N TYR A 44 1.24 -0.33 7.10
CA TYR A 44 0.56 0.57 6.18
C TYR A 44 0.39 1.93 6.84
N VAL A 45 1.03 2.93 6.27
CA VAL A 45 0.92 4.32 6.68
C VAL A 45 0.06 5.06 5.65
N ARG A 46 -0.93 5.79 6.13
CA ARG A 46 -1.75 6.71 5.33
C ARG A 46 -1.39 8.14 5.64
N ASP A 47 -1.48 8.98 4.60
CA ASP A 47 -1.57 10.43 4.70
C ASP A 47 -3.00 10.85 4.37
N LEU A 48 -3.69 11.43 5.34
CA LEU A 48 -5.10 11.82 5.20
C LEU A 48 -5.25 13.12 4.40
N ASP A 49 -4.16 13.92 4.29
CA ASP A 49 -4.11 15.15 3.51
C ASP A 49 -2.77 15.31 2.78
N PRO A 50 -2.51 14.48 1.74
CA PRO A 50 -1.23 14.47 1.03
C PRO A 50 -0.87 15.79 0.33
N ASP A 51 -1.83 16.67 0.11
CA ASP A 51 -1.64 18.00 -0.46
C ASP A 51 -1.54 19.11 0.60
N GLY A 52 -1.78 18.76 1.85
CA GLY A 52 -1.78 19.70 2.98
C GLY A 52 -0.41 20.32 3.27
N PRO A 53 -0.38 21.47 3.94
CA PRO A 53 0.86 22.08 4.36
C PRO A 53 1.52 21.22 5.46
N TYR A 54 2.83 21.01 5.37
CA TYR A 54 3.64 20.27 6.36
C TYR A 54 3.76 20.95 7.74
N SER A 55 2.73 21.65 8.21
CA SER A 55 2.77 22.47 9.42
C SER A 55 2.81 21.65 10.72
N ASP A 56 2.27 20.42 10.69
CA ASP A 56 2.39 19.46 11.80
C ASP A 56 2.79 18.10 11.22
N ARG A 57 4.02 17.71 11.50
CA ARG A 57 4.74 16.63 10.79
C ARG A 57 4.03 15.26 10.77
N ASN A 58 3.08 15.02 11.66
CA ASN A 58 2.45 13.71 11.82
C ASN A 58 0.93 13.76 12.06
N ALA A 59 0.32 14.95 12.10
CA ALA A 59 -1.10 15.10 12.43
C ALA A 59 -2.01 14.33 11.46
N ASP A 60 -1.60 14.28 10.19
CA ASP A 60 -2.38 13.68 9.11
C ASP A 60 -1.98 12.23 8.80
N LEU A 61 -0.99 11.68 9.54
CA LEU A 61 -0.53 10.32 9.34
C LEU A 61 -1.28 9.34 10.26
N SER A 62 -1.73 8.26 9.66
CA SER A 62 -2.44 7.18 10.34
C SER A 62 -1.88 5.81 9.96
N LEU A 63 -1.82 4.90 10.92
CA LEU A 63 -1.46 3.51 10.71
C LEU A 63 -2.72 2.67 10.53
N GLU A 64 -2.88 2.03 9.39
CA GLU A 64 -3.96 1.07 9.12
C GLU A 64 -3.63 -0.29 9.72
N PHE A 65 -2.42 -0.77 9.49
CA PHE A 65 -1.87 -1.92 10.21
C PHE A 65 -0.38 -1.75 10.49
N ALA A 66 0.04 -2.18 11.65
CA ALA A 66 1.43 -2.26 12.07
C ALA A 66 1.53 -3.05 13.38
N PRO A 67 2.66 -3.73 13.67
CA PRO A 67 2.87 -4.32 14.99
C PRO A 67 2.74 -3.28 16.11
N ALA A 68 2.13 -3.64 17.23
CA ALA A 68 1.91 -2.73 18.36
C ALA A 68 3.21 -2.07 18.88
N THR A 69 4.32 -2.80 18.83
CA THR A 69 5.64 -2.26 19.21
C THR A 69 6.12 -1.16 18.27
N LEU A 70 5.72 -1.22 17.00
CA LEU A 70 6.05 -0.18 16.01
C LEU A 70 5.19 1.07 16.24
N VAL A 71 3.89 0.90 16.49
CA VAL A 71 2.98 2.00 16.84
C VAL A 71 3.55 2.82 18.01
N GLN A 72 3.96 2.15 19.09
CA GLN A 72 4.56 2.80 20.26
C GLN A 72 5.84 3.55 19.93
N SER A 73 6.65 3.05 19.00
CA SER A 73 7.97 3.64 18.69
C SER A 73 7.92 4.77 17.66
N THR A 74 6.89 4.82 16.81
CA THR A 74 6.74 5.85 15.76
C THR A 74 6.02 7.10 16.27
N GLY A 75 5.16 6.97 17.27
CA GLY A 75 4.28 8.04 17.73
C GLY A 75 3.19 8.43 16.72
N LEU A 76 2.98 7.63 15.68
CA LEU A 76 1.90 7.85 14.72
C LEU A 76 0.55 7.42 15.30
N TYR A 77 -0.50 8.10 14.89
CA TYR A 77 -1.86 7.71 15.23
C TYR A 77 -2.22 6.37 14.56
N THR A 78 -3.16 5.67 15.14
CA THR A 78 -3.76 4.48 14.54
C THR A 78 -5.13 4.82 13.97
N ALA A 79 -5.47 4.22 12.83
CA ALA A 79 -6.83 4.24 12.30
C ALA A 79 -7.80 3.57 13.30
N SER A 80 -9.08 3.89 13.22
CA SER A 80 -10.11 3.27 14.09
C SER A 80 -10.20 1.75 13.88
N ALA A 81 -9.97 1.30 12.66
CA ALA A 81 -9.95 -0.11 12.26
C ALA A 81 -8.54 -0.73 12.31
N TRP A 82 -7.58 -0.09 12.99
CA TRP A 82 -6.20 -0.57 13.07
C TRP A 82 -6.09 -2.05 13.48
N GLN A 83 -5.17 -2.75 12.82
CA GLN A 83 -4.83 -4.14 13.11
C GLN A 83 -3.32 -4.31 13.36
N PRO A 84 -2.88 -5.26 14.21
CA PRO A 84 -1.47 -5.48 14.50
C PRO A 84 -0.71 -6.16 13.34
N ALA A 85 -1.40 -6.64 12.32
CA ALA A 85 -0.87 -7.29 11.13
C ALA A 85 -1.87 -7.16 9.98
N PHE A 86 -1.41 -7.31 8.76
CA PHE A 86 -2.28 -7.43 7.60
C PHE A 86 -3.03 -8.77 7.64
N GLU A 87 -4.35 -8.74 7.46
CA GLU A 87 -5.18 -9.94 7.36
C GLU A 87 -5.51 -10.23 5.90
N TYR A 88 -5.02 -11.36 5.41
CA TYR A 88 -5.20 -11.79 4.03
C TYR A 88 -6.62 -12.26 3.77
N GLN A 89 -7.20 -11.78 2.67
CA GLN A 89 -8.49 -12.21 2.13
C GLN A 89 -8.29 -12.37 0.62
N ARG A 90 -8.34 -13.57 0.10
CA ARG A 90 -7.95 -13.86 -1.29
C ARG A 90 -8.65 -12.97 -2.30
N GLU A 91 -9.96 -12.80 -2.18
CA GLU A 91 -10.76 -12.00 -3.10
C GLU A 91 -10.53 -10.48 -2.99
N ALA A 92 -10.09 -10.00 -1.81
CA ALA A 92 -9.89 -8.58 -1.54
C ALA A 92 -8.42 -8.15 -1.55
N SER A 93 -7.48 -9.09 -1.73
CA SER A 93 -6.04 -8.84 -1.63
C SER A 93 -5.32 -8.94 -2.98
N ASP A 94 -5.96 -8.59 -4.08
CA ASP A 94 -5.36 -8.58 -5.42
C ASP A 94 -4.04 -7.80 -5.48
N PHE A 95 -3.95 -6.69 -4.76
CA PHE A 95 -2.75 -5.85 -4.65
C PHE A 95 -1.56 -6.58 -4.01
N LEU A 96 -1.80 -7.61 -3.21
CA LEU A 96 -0.77 -8.48 -2.65
C LEU A 96 -0.56 -9.72 -3.53
N TYR A 97 -1.65 -10.36 -3.93
CA TYR A 97 -1.61 -11.66 -4.59
C TYR A 97 -1.06 -11.58 -6.02
N LEU A 98 -1.53 -10.62 -6.82
CA LEU A 98 -1.16 -10.56 -8.24
C LEU A 98 0.33 -10.27 -8.48
N PRO A 99 0.97 -9.26 -7.86
CA PRO A 99 2.41 -9.05 -8.02
C PRO A 99 3.23 -10.23 -7.47
N TYR A 100 2.80 -10.82 -6.35
CA TYR A 100 3.43 -12.01 -5.78
C TYR A 100 3.42 -13.17 -6.78
N GLN A 101 2.27 -13.50 -7.37
CA GLN A 101 2.12 -14.56 -8.35
C GLN A 101 2.87 -14.29 -9.65
N THR A 102 2.86 -13.05 -10.13
CA THR A 102 3.62 -12.67 -11.33
C THR A 102 5.11 -12.94 -11.14
N ALA A 103 5.66 -12.55 -9.99
CA ALA A 103 7.08 -12.79 -9.71
C ALA A 103 7.39 -14.28 -9.53
N ARG A 104 6.53 -15.01 -8.82
CA ARG A 104 6.72 -16.43 -8.56
C ARG A 104 6.67 -17.28 -9.83
N ASN A 105 5.79 -16.92 -10.78
CA ASN A 105 5.62 -17.64 -12.03
C ASN A 105 6.57 -17.19 -13.14
N ALA A 106 7.35 -16.14 -12.91
CA ALA A 106 8.32 -15.65 -13.88
C ALA A 106 9.43 -16.68 -14.11
N LYS A 107 9.58 -17.14 -15.37
CA LYS A 107 10.63 -18.09 -15.75
C LYS A 107 12.01 -17.44 -15.93
N THR A 108 12.02 -16.12 -16.08
CA THR A 108 13.22 -15.30 -16.22
C THR A 108 13.04 -14.04 -15.38
N LEU A 109 14.15 -13.42 -14.98
CA LEU A 109 14.09 -12.14 -14.30
C LEU A 109 13.49 -11.09 -15.26
N LEU A 110 12.38 -10.49 -14.84
CA LEU A 110 11.69 -9.42 -15.55
C LEU A 110 12.24 -8.06 -15.10
N SER A 111 11.88 -6.99 -15.83
CA SER A 111 12.13 -5.64 -15.32
C SER A 111 11.22 -5.35 -14.11
N ALA A 112 11.60 -4.39 -13.27
CA ALA A 112 10.79 -4.03 -12.09
C ALA A 112 9.36 -3.63 -12.49
N ASP A 113 9.21 -2.94 -13.62
CA ASP A 113 7.91 -2.47 -14.10
C ASP A 113 6.98 -3.61 -14.54
N ASP A 114 7.55 -4.73 -15.01
CA ASP A 114 6.77 -5.88 -15.47
C ASP A 114 6.12 -6.66 -14.32
N TYR A 115 6.61 -6.47 -13.10
CA TYR A 115 6.02 -7.06 -11.89
C TYR A 115 4.96 -6.19 -11.24
N GLY A 116 4.90 -4.91 -11.62
CA GLY A 116 4.00 -3.93 -11.03
C GLY A 116 2.53 -4.21 -11.34
N HIS A 117 1.68 -3.98 -10.36
CA HIS A 117 0.24 -4.20 -10.50
C HIS A 117 -0.56 -3.01 -9.95
N TRP A 118 -1.46 -2.48 -10.78
CA TRP A 118 -2.49 -1.53 -10.36
C TRP A 118 -3.77 -2.25 -9.97
N THR A 119 -4.41 -1.83 -8.90
CA THR A 119 -5.78 -2.29 -8.61
C THR A 119 -6.70 -1.92 -9.77
N ARG A 120 -7.57 -2.86 -10.18
CA ARG A 120 -8.48 -2.65 -11.32
C ARG A 120 -9.53 -1.60 -11.04
N PHE A 121 -9.97 -1.52 -9.79
CA PHE A 121 -10.99 -0.57 -9.35
C PHE A 121 -10.47 0.18 -8.12
N PRO A 122 -10.87 1.46 -7.97
CA PRO A 122 -10.60 2.17 -6.73
C PRO A 122 -11.38 1.52 -5.58
N PHE A 123 -10.82 1.57 -4.40
CA PHE A 123 -11.45 1.08 -3.17
C PHE A 123 -11.44 2.16 -2.10
N CYS A 124 -12.39 2.09 -1.15
CA CYS A 124 -12.39 2.95 0.01
C CYS A 124 -11.76 2.21 1.19
N LEU A 125 -11.00 2.95 1.99
CA LEU A 125 -10.51 2.43 3.26
C LEU A 125 -11.59 2.58 4.33
N PRO A 126 -11.58 1.76 5.38
CA PRO A 126 -12.46 1.98 6.52
C PRO A 126 -12.35 3.43 7.01
N ASP A 127 -13.46 4.05 7.35
CA ASP A 127 -13.55 5.43 7.88
C ASP A 127 -13.12 6.55 6.92
N ASP A 128 -12.84 6.25 5.65
CA ASP A 128 -12.54 7.27 4.63
C ASP A 128 -13.38 7.00 3.37
N PRO A 129 -14.33 7.90 3.01
CA PRO A 129 -15.17 7.72 1.83
C PRO A 129 -14.41 7.97 0.52
N ARG A 130 -13.19 8.50 0.58
CA ARG A 130 -12.40 8.78 -0.62
C ARG A 130 -11.86 7.49 -1.23
N SER A 131 -11.98 7.39 -2.52
CA SER A 131 -11.49 6.23 -3.27
C SER A 131 -9.98 6.31 -3.51
N VAL A 132 -9.31 5.18 -3.39
CA VAL A 132 -7.86 5.01 -3.55
C VAL A 132 -7.57 3.98 -4.64
N PHE A 133 -6.63 4.28 -5.53
CA PHE A 133 -5.95 3.26 -6.35
C PHE A 133 -4.67 2.83 -5.66
N SER A 134 -4.33 1.55 -5.76
CA SER A 134 -3.05 1.04 -5.29
C SER A 134 -2.20 0.53 -6.44
N TYR A 135 -0.91 0.85 -6.40
CA TYR A 135 0.13 0.22 -7.21
C TYR A 135 1.06 -0.56 -6.31
N SER A 136 1.37 -1.78 -6.68
CA SER A 136 2.18 -2.68 -5.87
C SER A 136 3.20 -3.45 -6.68
N GLN A 137 4.31 -3.77 -6.04
CA GLN A 137 5.42 -4.54 -6.61
C GLN A 137 5.89 -5.61 -5.62
N PRO A 138 6.35 -6.78 -6.11
CA PRO A 138 6.90 -7.82 -5.25
C PRO A 138 8.27 -7.44 -4.72
N LEU A 139 8.57 -7.89 -3.52
CA LEU A 139 9.90 -7.86 -2.93
C LEU A 139 10.58 -9.20 -3.20
N ILE A 140 11.64 -9.19 -4.00
CA ILE A 140 12.31 -10.39 -4.48
C ILE A 140 13.74 -10.40 -3.98
N LEU A 141 14.18 -11.51 -3.39
CA LEU A 141 15.57 -11.74 -3.01
C LEU A 141 16.42 -12.07 -4.26
N PRO A 142 17.77 -11.93 -4.17
CA PRO A 142 18.66 -12.27 -5.27
C PRO A 142 18.56 -13.71 -5.78
N ASP A 143 18.06 -14.63 -4.95
CA ASP A 143 17.80 -16.03 -5.30
C ASP A 143 16.45 -16.25 -6.01
N GLY A 144 15.67 -15.19 -6.23
CA GLY A 144 14.35 -15.24 -6.84
C GLY A 144 13.20 -15.49 -5.86
N THR A 145 13.48 -15.65 -4.57
CA THR A 145 12.44 -15.84 -3.57
C THR A 145 11.62 -14.57 -3.37
N VAL A 146 10.30 -14.66 -3.55
CA VAL A 146 9.38 -13.57 -3.26
C VAL A 146 9.03 -13.59 -1.78
N TYR A 147 9.44 -12.56 -1.03
CA TYR A 147 9.26 -12.51 0.42
C TYR A 147 8.24 -11.46 0.89
N GLY A 148 7.64 -10.74 -0.04
CA GLY A 148 6.63 -9.75 0.29
C GLY A 148 6.23 -8.88 -0.89
N VAL A 149 5.47 -7.84 -0.59
CA VAL A 149 5.01 -6.83 -1.53
C VAL A 149 5.13 -5.45 -0.90
N VAL A 150 5.58 -4.48 -1.67
CA VAL A 150 5.52 -3.05 -1.36
C VAL A 150 4.50 -2.39 -2.28
N GLY A 151 3.75 -1.43 -1.76
CA GLY A 151 2.79 -0.70 -2.58
C GLY A 151 2.53 0.72 -2.08
N ILE A 152 1.92 1.49 -2.97
CA ILE A 152 1.52 2.87 -2.72
C ILE A 152 0.02 3.03 -2.95
N GLY A 153 -0.58 4.01 -2.28
CA GLY A 153 -1.95 4.45 -2.49
C GLY A 153 -2.00 5.86 -3.06
N LEU A 154 -2.90 6.07 -4.01
CA LEU A 154 -3.18 7.38 -4.60
C LEU A 154 -4.68 7.66 -4.50
N LEU A 155 -5.06 8.86 -4.06
CA LEU A 155 -6.45 9.30 -4.12
C LEU A 155 -6.91 9.36 -5.59
N SER A 156 -8.08 8.79 -5.87
CA SER A 156 -8.61 8.70 -7.24
C SER A 156 -8.97 10.07 -7.80
N ASP A 157 -9.61 10.92 -7.02
CA ASP A 157 -10.14 12.21 -7.48
C ASP A 157 -9.07 13.16 -8.02
N PRO A 158 -7.99 13.49 -7.28
CA PRO A 158 -6.93 14.35 -7.81
C PRO A 158 -6.21 13.71 -9.01
N TYR A 159 -6.01 12.40 -8.98
CA TYR A 159 -5.34 11.67 -10.05
C TYR A 159 -6.13 11.67 -11.34
N LEU A 160 -7.44 11.41 -11.28
CA LEU A 160 -8.31 11.40 -12.45
C LEU A 160 -8.51 12.81 -13.01
N ARG A 161 -8.71 13.83 -12.16
CA ARG A 161 -8.85 15.23 -12.60
C ARG A 161 -7.61 15.76 -13.33
N GLY A 162 -6.41 15.33 -12.93
CA GLY A 162 -5.16 15.70 -13.59
C GLY A 162 -4.86 14.96 -14.89
N LYS A 163 -5.54 13.85 -15.16
CA LYS A 163 -5.31 12.98 -16.33
C LYS A 163 -6.39 13.08 -17.40
N LEU A 164 -7.61 13.44 -17.03
CA LEU A 164 -8.68 13.62 -18.00
C LEU A 164 -8.60 15.02 -18.61
N PRO A 165 -8.63 15.13 -19.96
CA PRO A 165 -8.75 16.42 -20.61
C PRO A 165 -10.03 17.11 -20.14
N THR A 166 -9.92 18.37 -19.74
CA THR A 166 -11.06 19.17 -19.20
C THR A 166 -12.25 19.25 -20.15
N ASN A 167 -12.05 18.97 -21.44
CA ASN A 167 -13.10 19.02 -22.46
C ASN A 167 -14.01 17.78 -22.48
N GLU A 168 -13.62 16.66 -21.90
CA GLU A 168 -14.45 15.45 -21.87
C GLU A 168 -15.45 15.46 -20.71
N LEU A 169 -15.14 16.15 -19.62
CA LEU A 169 -16.03 16.28 -18.46
C LEU A 169 -17.19 17.28 -18.68
N GLN A 170 -17.14 18.10 -19.71
CA GLN A 170 -18.18 19.08 -20.01
C GLN A 170 -19.28 18.57 -20.97
N ASN A 171 -19.09 17.39 -21.58
CA ASN A 171 -20.05 16.89 -22.61
C ASN A 171 -20.97 15.78 -22.08
N GLU A 172 -20.91 15.42 -20.80
CA GLU A 172 -21.82 14.43 -20.19
C GLU A 172 -22.78 15.05 -19.15
N GLY A 173 -23.15 16.32 -19.34
CA GLY A 173 -24.15 17.04 -18.52
C GLY A 173 -25.47 17.24 -19.25
#